data_b3106ff9597912722407335acd6ab142
#
_entry.id   b3106ff9597912722407335acd6ab142
#
_cell.length_a   1.000
_cell.length_b   1.000
_cell.length_c   1.000
_cell.angle_alpha   90.00
_cell.angle_beta   90.00
_cell.angle_gamma   90.00
#
_symmetry.space_group_name_H-M   'P 1'
#
loop_
_entity.id
_entity.type
_entity.pdbx_description
1 polymer ?
#
loop_
_entity_poly.entity_id
_entity_poly.type
_entity_poly.pdbx_seq_one_letter_code
_entity_poly.pdbx_strand_id
1 'polypeptide(L)'
;MTYFFLFFKRNDILVDVIIFAKDKAENQKKFCKKKMEENMEKNKIKKIALIFNILQVIALAVFEVVLFRLVSYKNKLILDYVPAKYFIILEVVLVAITIIPFLIRKGKKTSIISMVISILMAIVLFATSIWGVVYDKNIKNVLNKADQTIDDVVENSKLSTEEYGVYILKSDKAEELKDIENYNLGYNLSYAKDETDSVLKNVLAKANNKLIANEYDDLLKMADELLNTEKTAFIFNQAMLDLIENAGDDTNDGKNNGIYKNFTNKIKCIYVVNVKTAVKEYGGDKNVTKECFNVYISGIDTEGDVTAKSRSDVNIIMSINPVTHQVLLLSTPRDYYVPLSISNGVKDKLTHAGNYGINVSMDTLEMLYDIKLDYFIRLNFTGFVDIIDALGGIDVVSDYSFSTHGYSYSEGLNSNLSGIQALWFARERHAFAEGDKQRGRDQMKVIEAVIKKAQSSALLNNYDEIFANISKSFQTNMPKKDIKALVKYQLNETPNWKVVSTSVTGTGRSDVTYSVPNSRAYVMDPDENSVNEAKKLLQKIQNNKKIKVKTTTE
;
A
#
# COMPACT_ATOMS: atom_id res chain seq x y z
N MET A 1 -17.35 99.25 -69.02
CA MET A 1 -18.06 97.98 -68.71
C MET A 1 -17.11 96.84 -68.23
N THR A 2 -15.86 96.81 -68.54
CA THR A 2 -14.91 95.72 -68.20
C THR A 2 -14.48 95.66 -66.71
N TYR A 3 -14.46 96.80 -66.01
CA TYR A 3 -14.15 96.82 -64.53
C TYR A 3 -15.27 96.39 -63.63
N PHE A 4 -16.54 96.41 -64.08
CA PHE A 4 -17.71 95.97 -63.29
C PHE A 4 -17.87 94.45 -63.32
N PHE A 5 -17.46 93.78 -64.39
CA PHE A 5 -17.44 92.34 -64.53
C PHE A 5 -16.35 91.65 -63.71
N LEU A 6 -15.21 92.29 -63.49
CA LEU A 6 -14.13 91.78 -62.65
C LEU A 6 -14.46 91.87 -61.17
N PHE A 7 -15.27 92.86 -60.77
CA PHE A 7 -15.66 93.03 -59.34
C PHE A 7 -16.70 91.98 -58.94
N PHE A 8 -17.61 91.61 -59.83
CA PHE A 8 -18.57 90.53 -59.55
C PHE A 8 -17.87 89.15 -59.52
N LYS A 9 -17.03 88.84 -60.45
CA LYS A 9 -16.29 87.58 -60.48
C LYS A 9 -15.33 87.40 -59.27
N ARG A 10 -14.84 88.52 -58.72
CA ARG A 10 -14.00 88.53 -57.53
C ARG A 10 -14.81 88.31 -56.25
N ASN A 11 -16.07 88.75 -56.19
CA ASN A 11 -16.96 88.50 -55.06
C ASN A 11 -17.48 87.04 -55.01
N ASP A 12 -17.78 86.44 -56.18
CA ASP A 12 -18.15 85.06 -56.25
C ASP A 12 -17.06 84.10 -55.75
N ILE A 13 -15.79 84.39 -56.17
CA ILE A 13 -14.62 83.61 -55.68
C ILE A 13 -14.42 83.82 -54.15
N LEU A 14 -14.68 85.04 -53.64
CA LEU A 14 -14.53 85.34 -52.25
C LEU A 14 -15.63 84.63 -51.43
N VAL A 15 -16.85 84.55 -51.97
CA VAL A 15 -17.97 83.83 -51.33
C VAL A 15 -17.72 82.32 -51.31
N ASP A 16 -17.21 81.76 -52.41
CA ASP A 16 -16.86 80.35 -52.51
C ASP A 16 -15.72 79.98 -51.53
N VAL A 17 -14.69 80.83 -51.43
CA VAL A 17 -13.57 80.64 -50.45
C VAL A 17 -14.10 80.71 -49.01
N ILE A 18 -15.03 81.63 -48.72
CA ILE A 18 -15.64 81.76 -47.36
C ILE A 18 -16.52 80.52 -47.05
N ILE A 19 -17.32 80.05 -48.02
CA ILE A 19 -18.13 78.84 -47.91
C ILE A 19 -17.25 77.64 -47.66
N PHE A 20 -16.18 77.44 -48.48
CA PHE A 20 -15.20 76.38 -48.36
C PHE A 20 -14.48 76.39 -46.98
N ALA A 21 -14.03 77.62 -46.55
CA ALA A 21 -13.42 77.78 -45.24
C ALA A 21 -14.40 77.42 -44.06
N LYS A 22 -15.67 77.77 -44.21
CA LYS A 22 -16.71 77.47 -43.23
C LYS A 22 -17.03 75.98 -43.18
N ASP A 23 -17.14 75.32 -44.33
CA ASP A 23 -17.35 73.86 -44.44
C ASP A 23 -16.14 73.11 -43.87
N LYS A 24 -14.91 73.56 -44.18
CA LYS A 24 -13.69 72.96 -43.62
C LYS A 24 -13.63 73.15 -42.11
N ALA A 25 -14.01 74.32 -41.57
CA ALA A 25 -14.03 74.58 -40.13
C ALA A 25 -15.15 73.72 -39.44
N GLU A 26 -16.32 73.55 -40.07
CA GLU A 26 -17.41 72.73 -39.55
C GLU A 26 -17.05 71.24 -39.57
N ASN A 27 -16.41 70.75 -40.64
CA ASN A 27 -15.89 69.39 -40.74
C ASN A 27 -14.77 69.14 -39.71
N GLN A 28 -13.91 70.11 -39.45
CA GLN A 28 -12.89 70.00 -38.44
C GLN A 28 -13.47 69.99 -37.03
N LYS A 29 -14.52 70.78 -36.76
CA LYS A 29 -15.28 70.74 -35.48
C LYS A 29 -15.99 69.39 -35.31
N LYS A 30 -16.68 68.85 -36.34
CA LYS A 30 -17.28 67.51 -36.31
C LYS A 30 -16.23 66.42 -36.07
N PHE A 31 -15.10 66.47 -36.70
CA PHE A 31 -13.98 65.56 -36.53
C PHE A 31 -13.41 65.63 -35.07
N CYS A 32 -13.18 66.85 -34.54
CA CYS A 32 -12.73 67.03 -33.17
C CYS A 32 -13.75 66.53 -32.14
N LYS A 33 -15.04 66.80 -32.36
CA LYS A 33 -16.13 66.31 -31.48
C LYS A 33 -16.18 64.79 -31.50
N LYS A 34 -16.12 64.13 -32.66
CA LYS A 34 -16.10 62.66 -32.82
C LYS A 34 -14.89 62.04 -32.09
N LYS A 35 -13.71 62.62 -32.26
CA LYS A 35 -12.46 62.16 -31.62
C LYS A 35 -12.52 62.33 -30.09
N MET A 36 -13.17 63.38 -29.61
CA MET A 36 -13.38 63.61 -28.17
C MET A 36 -14.38 62.61 -27.60
N GLU A 37 -15.48 62.33 -28.28
CA GLU A 37 -16.46 61.30 -27.92
C GLU A 37 -15.82 59.90 -27.88
N GLU A 38 -15.05 59.52 -28.90
CA GLU A 38 -14.30 58.26 -28.97
C GLU A 38 -13.27 58.13 -27.80
N ASN A 39 -12.57 59.22 -27.44
CA ASN A 39 -11.65 59.23 -26.29
C ASN A 39 -12.39 59.10 -24.95
N MET A 40 -13.52 59.78 -24.80
CA MET A 40 -14.38 59.65 -23.62
C MET A 40 -14.90 58.23 -23.44
N GLU A 41 -15.42 57.60 -24.50
CA GLU A 41 -15.86 56.20 -24.50
C GLU A 41 -14.74 55.25 -24.18
N LYS A 42 -13.56 55.43 -24.79
CA LYS A 42 -12.35 54.63 -24.49
C LYS A 42 -11.96 54.72 -23.02
N ASN A 43 -11.99 55.95 -22.44
CA ASN A 43 -11.66 56.14 -21.02
C ASN A 43 -12.72 55.51 -20.09
N LYS A 44 -14.00 55.58 -20.46
CA LYS A 44 -15.08 54.93 -19.72
C LYS A 44 -14.89 53.39 -19.73
N ILE A 45 -14.61 52.78 -20.88
CA ILE A 45 -14.36 51.35 -21.00
C ILE A 45 -13.10 50.94 -20.20
N LYS A 46 -12.02 51.74 -20.26
CA LYS A 46 -10.82 51.49 -19.43
C LYS A 46 -11.11 51.50 -17.93
N LYS A 47 -11.97 52.41 -17.44
CA LYS A 47 -12.37 52.46 -16.01
C LYS A 47 -13.20 51.21 -15.65
N ILE A 48 -14.14 50.82 -16.51
CA ILE A 48 -14.95 49.63 -16.28
C ILE A 48 -14.06 48.37 -16.27
N ALA A 49 -13.14 48.23 -17.23
CA ALA A 49 -12.19 47.13 -17.24
C ALA A 49 -11.31 47.07 -15.99
N LEU A 50 -10.91 48.25 -15.45
CA LEU A 50 -10.18 48.29 -14.20
C LEU A 50 -10.98 47.72 -13.02
N ILE A 51 -12.27 48.01 -12.94
CA ILE A 51 -13.15 47.48 -11.89
C ILE A 51 -13.19 45.96 -11.93
N PHE A 52 -13.34 45.36 -13.13
CA PHE A 52 -13.32 43.89 -13.27
C PHE A 52 -11.97 43.27 -13.00
N ASN A 53 -10.84 43.96 -13.35
CA ASN A 53 -9.51 43.49 -12.99
C ASN A 53 -9.32 43.51 -11.46
N ILE A 54 -9.85 44.51 -10.76
CA ILE A 54 -9.83 44.56 -9.29
C ILE A 54 -10.70 43.44 -8.69
N LEU A 55 -11.87 43.19 -9.27
CA LEU A 55 -12.74 42.09 -8.86
C LEU A 55 -12.03 40.72 -9.00
N GLN A 56 -11.27 40.52 -10.07
CA GLN A 56 -10.44 39.32 -10.24
C GLN A 56 -9.38 39.20 -9.13
N VAL A 57 -8.72 40.30 -8.75
CA VAL A 57 -7.75 40.29 -7.61
C VAL A 57 -8.42 39.92 -6.30
N ILE A 58 -9.64 40.43 -6.06
CA ILE A 58 -10.41 40.06 -4.87
C ILE A 58 -10.77 38.57 -4.92
N ALA A 59 -11.20 38.05 -6.08
CA ALA A 59 -11.50 36.63 -6.26
C ALA A 59 -10.26 35.75 -6.00
N LEU A 60 -9.08 36.17 -6.46
CA LEU A 60 -7.81 35.49 -6.16
C LEU A 60 -7.54 35.50 -4.65
N ALA A 61 -7.66 36.65 -3.99
CA ALA A 61 -7.43 36.73 -2.53
C ALA A 61 -8.37 35.82 -1.73
N VAL A 62 -9.63 35.70 -2.14
CA VAL A 62 -10.57 34.74 -1.53
C VAL A 62 -10.13 33.30 -1.78
N PHE A 63 -9.72 32.99 -3.00
CA PHE A 63 -9.21 31.66 -3.35
C PHE A 63 -7.97 31.30 -2.51
N GLU A 64 -7.01 32.22 -2.36
CA GLU A 64 -5.80 32.05 -1.54
C GLU A 64 -6.14 31.77 -0.08
N VAL A 65 -7.10 32.46 0.50
CA VAL A 65 -7.57 32.19 1.87
C VAL A 65 -8.15 30.78 2.00
N VAL A 66 -8.95 30.34 1.02
CA VAL A 66 -9.51 28.98 1.01
C VAL A 66 -8.41 27.95 0.83
N LEU A 67 -7.50 28.15 -0.11
CA LEU A 67 -6.36 27.27 -0.37
C LEU A 67 -5.46 27.17 0.88
N PHE A 68 -5.14 28.30 1.51
CA PHE A 68 -4.36 28.32 2.74
C PHE A 68 -5.04 27.54 3.88
N ARG A 69 -6.37 27.66 4.03
CA ARG A 69 -7.12 26.85 5.02
C ARG A 69 -7.05 25.36 4.74
N LEU A 70 -7.16 24.95 3.47
CA LEU A 70 -7.04 23.54 3.06
C LEU A 70 -5.64 22.98 3.36
N VAL A 71 -4.60 23.75 3.04
CA VAL A 71 -3.19 23.32 3.19
C VAL A 71 -2.71 23.37 4.64
N SER A 72 -3.21 24.33 5.46
CA SER A 72 -2.71 24.59 6.82
C SER A 72 -3.50 23.89 7.92
N TYR A 73 -4.38 22.95 7.60
CA TYR A 73 -5.19 22.28 8.60
C TYR A 73 -4.37 21.29 9.44
N LYS A 74 -4.56 21.31 10.76
CA LYS A 74 -3.97 20.41 11.78
C LYS A 74 -2.61 19.81 11.38
N ASN A 75 -1.54 20.54 11.63
CA ASN A 75 -0.16 20.10 11.44
C ASN A 75 0.30 19.88 9.98
N LYS A 76 -0.29 20.62 9.02
CA LYS A 76 0.09 20.55 7.58
C LYS A 76 -0.20 19.19 6.94
N LEU A 77 -1.31 18.58 7.29
CA LEU A 77 -1.68 17.23 6.84
C LEU A 77 -1.59 17.05 5.31
N ILE A 78 -2.07 18.02 4.52
CA ILE A 78 -1.96 17.94 3.05
C ILE A 78 -0.50 18.02 2.58
N LEU A 79 0.33 18.86 3.22
CA LEU A 79 1.75 18.96 2.90
C LEU A 79 2.56 17.73 3.32
N ASP A 80 2.01 16.86 4.16
CA ASP A 80 2.64 15.58 4.49
C ASP A 80 2.60 14.61 3.30
N TYR A 81 1.57 14.72 2.44
CA TYR A 81 1.36 13.84 1.29
C TYR A 81 1.66 14.51 -0.05
N VAL A 82 1.33 15.80 -0.21
CA VAL A 82 1.50 16.52 -1.48
C VAL A 82 2.74 17.43 -1.44
N PRO A 83 3.68 17.28 -2.38
CA PRO A 83 4.87 18.12 -2.43
C PRO A 83 4.57 19.60 -2.59
N ALA A 84 5.26 20.44 -1.81
CA ALA A 84 5.09 21.90 -1.83
C ALA A 84 5.32 22.53 -3.22
N LYS A 85 6.14 21.90 -4.07
CA LYS A 85 6.42 22.39 -5.44
C LYS A 85 5.16 22.58 -6.29
N TYR A 86 4.15 21.73 -6.14
CA TYR A 86 2.90 21.86 -6.90
C TYR A 86 2.09 23.07 -6.47
N PHE A 87 2.10 23.41 -5.19
CA PHE A 87 1.47 24.65 -4.69
C PHE A 87 2.21 25.88 -5.19
N ILE A 88 3.55 25.89 -5.17
CA ILE A 88 4.36 26.99 -5.70
C ILE A 88 4.10 27.21 -7.18
N ILE A 89 4.04 26.16 -7.99
CA ILE A 89 3.75 26.26 -9.43
C ILE A 89 2.33 26.83 -9.63
N LEU A 90 1.35 26.36 -8.89
CA LEU A 90 -0.02 26.88 -8.94
C LEU A 90 -0.06 28.39 -8.65
N GLU A 91 0.60 28.84 -7.59
CA GLU A 91 0.69 30.24 -7.20
C GLU A 91 1.32 31.11 -8.31
N VAL A 92 2.45 30.69 -8.85
CA VAL A 92 3.12 31.41 -9.94
C VAL A 92 2.20 31.58 -11.15
N VAL A 93 1.46 30.51 -11.51
CA VAL A 93 0.53 30.54 -12.63
C VAL A 93 -0.66 31.47 -12.36
N LEU A 94 -1.25 31.41 -11.17
CA LEU A 94 -2.38 32.27 -10.78
C LEU A 94 -2.01 33.75 -10.75
N VAL A 95 -0.85 34.09 -10.19
CA VAL A 95 -0.31 35.46 -10.18
C VAL A 95 -0.06 35.95 -11.61
N ALA A 96 0.56 35.13 -12.48
CA ALA A 96 0.82 35.50 -13.87
C ALA A 96 -0.49 35.80 -14.63
N ILE A 97 -1.49 34.91 -14.52
CA ILE A 97 -2.80 35.09 -15.17
C ILE A 97 -3.52 36.33 -14.64
N THR A 98 -3.33 36.69 -13.36
CA THR A 98 -3.94 37.89 -12.77
C THR A 98 -3.29 39.17 -13.27
N ILE A 99 -1.99 39.20 -13.54
CA ILE A 99 -1.27 40.37 -14.02
C ILE A 99 -1.58 40.68 -15.50
N ILE A 100 -1.75 39.67 -16.35
CA ILE A 100 -1.96 39.81 -17.81
C ILE A 100 -3.09 40.81 -18.14
N PRO A 101 -4.30 40.78 -17.58
CA PRO A 101 -5.36 41.75 -17.89
C PRO A 101 -4.99 43.20 -17.61
N PHE A 102 -4.17 43.47 -16.60
CA PHE A 102 -3.68 44.86 -16.34
C PHE A 102 -2.73 45.35 -17.43
N LEU A 103 -1.87 44.47 -17.96
CA LEU A 103 -0.87 44.83 -18.98
C LEU A 103 -1.48 45.09 -20.36
N ILE A 104 -2.54 44.35 -20.74
CA ILE A 104 -3.13 44.47 -22.08
C ILE A 104 -4.16 45.62 -22.20
N ARG A 105 -4.56 46.30 -21.12
CA ARG A 105 -5.58 47.35 -21.08
C ARG A 105 -5.13 48.70 -21.67
N LYS A 106 -4.56 48.70 -22.89
CA LYS A 106 -4.02 49.93 -23.54
C LYS A 106 -5.03 50.63 -24.47
N GLY A 107 -5.86 49.90 -25.21
CA GLY A 107 -6.82 50.37 -26.18
C GLY A 107 -8.28 50.01 -25.86
N LYS A 108 -9.25 50.52 -26.66
CA LYS A 108 -10.69 50.18 -26.47
C LYS A 108 -10.91 48.68 -26.62
N LYS A 109 -10.48 48.04 -27.69
CA LYS A 109 -10.61 46.59 -27.96
C LYS A 109 -9.89 45.77 -26.90
N THR A 110 -8.65 46.09 -26.57
CA THR A 110 -7.85 45.36 -25.57
C THR A 110 -8.38 45.54 -24.14
N SER A 111 -9.05 46.67 -23.83
CA SER A 111 -9.71 46.85 -22.56
C SER A 111 -10.98 45.96 -22.45
N ILE A 112 -11.71 45.75 -23.55
CA ILE A 112 -12.84 44.80 -23.58
C ILE A 112 -12.32 43.36 -23.38
N ILE A 113 -11.26 42.99 -24.07
CA ILE A 113 -10.62 41.66 -23.88
C ILE A 113 -10.16 41.46 -22.46
N SER A 114 -9.47 42.47 -21.88
CA SER A 114 -9.05 42.47 -20.48
C SER A 114 -10.23 42.23 -19.52
N MET A 115 -11.34 42.94 -19.76
CA MET A 115 -12.56 42.81 -18.94
C MET A 115 -13.15 41.39 -19.02
N VAL A 116 -13.26 40.83 -20.25
CA VAL A 116 -13.80 39.47 -20.46
C VAL A 116 -12.93 38.42 -19.75
N ILE A 117 -11.60 38.52 -19.90
CA ILE A 117 -10.66 37.61 -19.21
C ILE A 117 -10.84 37.70 -17.71
N SER A 118 -10.91 38.94 -17.16
CA SER A 118 -11.05 39.12 -15.70
C SER A 118 -12.39 38.61 -15.17
N ILE A 119 -13.48 38.76 -15.91
CA ILE A 119 -14.79 38.23 -15.52
C ILE A 119 -14.73 36.70 -15.50
N LEU A 120 -14.23 36.07 -16.57
CA LEU A 120 -14.15 34.60 -16.64
C LEU A 120 -13.27 34.05 -15.51
N MET A 121 -12.09 34.67 -15.28
CA MET A 121 -11.21 34.25 -14.20
C MET A 121 -11.83 34.45 -12.81
N ALA A 122 -12.49 35.56 -12.57
CA ALA A 122 -13.18 35.81 -11.31
C ALA A 122 -14.28 34.73 -11.04
N ILE A 123 -15.05 34.39 -12.08
CA ILE A 123 -16.07 33.33 -11.96
C ILE A 123 -15.42 31.99 -11.62
N VAL A 124 -14.33 31.61 -12.30
CA VAL A 124 -13.63 30.35 -12.03
C VAL A 124 -13.06 30.34 -10.62
N LEU A 125 -12.39 31.41 -10.18
CA LEU A 125 -11.81 31.52 -8.83
C LEU A 125 -12.87 31.49 -7.74
N PHE A 126 -14.01 32.18 -7.91
CA PHE A 126 -15.10 32.10 -6.94
C PHE A 126 -15.77 30.73 -6.92
N ALA A 127 -16.02 30.12 -8.10
CA ALA A 127 -16.61 28.79 -8.17
C ALA A 127 -15.72 27.73 -7.50
N THR A 128 -14.41 27.77 -7.77
CA THR A 128 -13.44 26.86 -7.13
C THR A 128 -13.27 27.15 -5.63
N SER A 129 -13.38 28.40 -5.20
CA SER A 129 -13.41 28.75 -3.76
C SER A 129 -14.64 28.20 -3.06
N ILE A 130 -15.84 28.33 -3.64
CA ILE A 130 -17.08 27.77 -3.09
C ILE A 130 -16.97 26.26 -3.03
N TRP A 131 -16.50 25.63 -4.13
CA TRP A 131 -16.26 24.20 -4.20
C TRP A 131 -15.26 23.74 -3.11
N GLY A 132 -14.14 24.46 -2.94
CA GLY A 132 -13.15 24.19 -1.90
C GLY A 132 -13.72 24.27 -0.49
N VAL A 133 -14.59 25.24 -0.20
CA VAL A 133 -15.25 25.34 1.13
C VAL A 133 -16.23 24.19 1.35
N VAL A 134 -17.02 23.83 0.34
CA VAL A 134 -18.00 22.72 0.42
C VAL A 134 -17.29 21.39 0.63
N TYR A 135 -16.21 21.15 -0.10
CA TYR A 135 -15.46 19.89 -0.04
C TYR A 135 -14.36 19.86 1.04
N ASP A 136 -14.03 21.01 1.68
CA ASP A 136 -13.03 21.10 2.77
C ASP A 136 -13.27 20.05 3.86
N LYS A 137 -14.52 19.90 4.30
CA LYS A 137 -14.90 18.93 5.33
C LYS A 137 -14.70 17.48 4.85
N ASN A 138 -15.02 17.20 3.59
CA ASN A 138 -14.88 15.85 3.02
C ASN A 138 -13.40 15.48 2.85
N ILE A 139 -12.59 16.38 2.28
CA ILE A 139 -11.13 16.18 2.14
C ILE A 139 -10.49 15.95 3.51
N LYS A 140 -10.83 16.76 4.51
CA LYS A 140 -10.33 16.60 5.89
C LYS A 140 -10.76 15.28 6.51
N ASN A 141 -11.99 14.84 6.31
CA ASN A 141 -12.48 13.57 6.81
C ASN A 141 -11.73 12.39 6.17
N VAL A 142 -11.51 12.43 4.84
CA VAL A 142 -10.76 11.41 4.10
C VAL A 142 -9.32 11.32 4.61
N LEU A 143 -8.61 12.47 4.68
CA LEU A 143 -7.23 12.50 5.16
C LEU A 143 -7.11 12.09 6.63
N ASN A 144 -8.05 12.49 7.50
CA ASN A 144 -8.07 12.06 8.89
C ASN A 144 -8.34 10.57 9.01
N LYS A 145 -9.24 10.03 8.19
CA LYS A 145 -9.55 8.59 8.17
C LYS A 145 -8.34 7.78 7.72
N ALA A 146 -7.69 8.18 6.63
CA ALA A 146 -6.45 7.54 6.16
C ALA A 146 -5.34 7.59 7.22
N ASP A 147 -5.18 8.74 7.87
CA ASP A 147 -4.19 8.94 8.93
C ASP A 147 -4.47 8.06 10.16
N GLN A 148 -5.74 7.97 10.55
CA GLN A 148 -6.19 7.10 11.64
C GLN A 148 -6.04 5.61 11.27
N THR A 149 -6.37 5.23 10.04
CA THR A 149 -6.20 3.85 9.57
C THR A 149 -4.73 3.41 9.61
N ILE A 150 -3.79 4.26 9.21
CA ILE A 150 -2.35 3.96 9.34
C ILE A 150 -1.96 3.80 10.81
N ASP A 151 -2.46 4.66 11.71
CA ASP A 151 -2.21 4.52 13.14
C ASP A 151 -2.75 3.20 13.68
N ASP A 152 -3.97 2.81 13.28
CA ASP A 152 -4.60 1.54 13.69
C ASP A 152 -3.80 0.33 13.18
N VAL A 153 -3.33 0.35 11.92
CA VAL A 153 -2.48 -0.72 11.36
C VAL A 153 -1.18 -0.85 12.14
N VAL A 154 -0.48 0.26 12.37
CA VAL A 154 0.81 0.25 13.08
C VAL A 154 0.62 -0.17 14.55
N GLU A 155 -0.43 0.29 15.22
CA GLU A 155 -0.70 -0.07 16.61
C GLU A 155 -1.09 -1.54 16.74
N ASN A 156 -1.98 -2.05 15.89
CA ASN A 156 -2.34 -3.47 15.85
C ASN A 156 -1.14 -4.35 15.52
N SER A 157 -0.17 -3.85 14.78
CA SER A 157 1.04 -4.60 14.41
C SER A 157 2.02 -4.79 15.57
N LYS A 158 1.86 -4.08 16.67
CA LYS A 158 2.64 -4.28 17.88
C LYS A 158 2.24 -5.52 18.68
N LEU A 159 1.10 -6.10 18.35
CA LEU A 159 0.56 -7.26 19.03
C LEU A 159 0.38 -8.42 18.04
N SER A 160 0.65 -9.63 18.52
CA SER A 160 0.29 -10.89 17.88
C SER A 160 -0.80 -11.55 18.70
N THR A 161 -1.79 -12.12 18.03
CA THR A 161 -2.88 -12.85 18.70
C THR A 161 -2.60 -14.34 18.63
N GLU A 162 -2.64 -15.01 19.78
CA GLU A 162 -2.58 -16.46 19.90
C GLU A 162 -3.95 -16.96 20.36
N GLU A 163 -4.56 -17.79 19.56
CA GLU A 163 -5.81 -18.44 19.92
C GLU A 163 -5.52 -19.84 20.45
N TYR A 164 -5.93 -20.08 21.69
CA TYR A 164 -5.89 -21.39 22.33
C TYR A 164 -7.29 -21.94 22.45
N GLY A 165 -7.49 -23.16 21.99
CA GLY A 165 -8.75 -23.87 22.13
C GLY A 165 -8.66 -25.05 23.07
N VAL A 166 -9.75 -25.34 23.80
CA VAL A 166 -9.96 -26.62 24.47
C VAL A 166 -10.67 -27.53 23.49
N TYR A 167 -9.99 -28.57 23.04
CA TYR A 167 -10.45 -29.51 22.02
C TYR A 167 -10.79 -30.85 22.63
N ILE A 168 -11.89 -31.45 22.16
CA ILE A 168 -12.36 -32.79 22.46
C ILE A 168 -12.67 -33.55 21.18
N LEU A 169 -12.89 -34.86 21.24
CA LEU A 169 -13.36 -35.61 20.08
C LEU A 169 -14.67 -35.03 19.55
N LYS A 170 -14.82 -35.01 18.23
CA LYS A 170 -16.04 -34.52 17.57
C LYS A 170 -17.26 -35.37 17.93
N SER A 171 -17.07 -36.68 18.21
CA SER A 171 -18.11 -37.63 18.64
C SER A 171 -18.54 -37.43 20.10
N ASP A 172 -17.79 -36.72 20.90
CA ASP A 172 -18.14 -36.41 22.30
C ASP A 172 -19.38 -35.52 22.36
N LYS A 173 -20.21 -35.71 23.36
CA LYS A 173 -21.48 -34.99 23.55
C LYS A 173 -21.31 -33.65 24.25
N ALA A 174 -20.17 -33.42 24.90
CA ALA A 174 -19.88 -32.16 25.58
C ALA A 174 -19.84 -30.97 24.58
N GLU A 175 -20.40 -29.84 24.97
CA GLU A 175 -20.43 -28.61 24.15
C GLU A 175 -19.72 -27.41 24.83
N GLU A 176 -19.52 -27.47 26.14
CA GLU A 176 -18.88 -26.43 26.93
C GLU A 176 -18.04 -26.99 28.10
N LEU A 177 -17.20 -26.15 28.70
CA LEU A 177 -16.26 -26.57 29.76
C LEU A 177 -16.95 -27.25 30.96
N LYS A 178 -18.19 -26.88 31.30
CA LYS A 178 -18.93 -27.52 32.41
C LYS A 178 -19.31 -28.95 32.10
N ASP A 179 -19.39 -29.35 30.85
CA ASP A 179 -19.78 -30.70 30.42
C ASP A 179 -18.63 -31.72 30.56
N ILE A 180 -17.38 -31.21 30.66
CA ILE A 180 -16.16 -32.04 30.74
C ILE A 180 -15.60 -32.13 32.17
N GLU A 181 -16.41 -31.90 33.20
CA GLU A 181 -15.97 -32.09 34.57
C GLU A 181 -15.40 -33.51 34.75
N ASN A 182 -14.23 -33.62 35.41
CA ASN A 182 -13.46 -34.86 35.60
C ASN A 182 -12.82 -35.46 34.34
N TYR A 183 -12.70 -34.72 33.24
CA TYR A 183 -11.86 -35.13 32.12
C TYR A 183 -10.38 -34.89 32.43
N ASN A 184 -9.53 -35.70 31.80
CA ASN A 184 -8.10 -35.40 31.72
C ASN A 184 -7.90 -34.25 30.76
N LEU A 185 -7.22 -33.18 31.20
CA LEU A 185 -6.89 -32.01 30.40
C LEU A 185 -5.40 -32.01 30.08
N GLY A 186 -5.05 -32.31 28.84
CA GLY A 186 -3.66 -32.24 28.35
C GLY A 186 -3.26 -30.83 27.94
N TYR A 187 -2.02 -30.47 28.19
CA TYR A 187 -1.42 -29.20 27.75
C TYR A 187 0.09 -29.37 27.51
N ASN A 188 0.71 -28.44 26.76
CA ASN A 188 2.14 -28.47 26.41
C ASN A 188 2.82 -27.15 26.81
N LEU A 189 3.90 -27.24 27.59
CA LEU A 189 4.72 -26.09 28.01
C LEU A 189 6.05 -25.96 27.27
N SER A 190 6.33 -26.83 26.30
CA SER A 190 7.60 -26.81 25.56
C SER A 190 7.77 -25.55 24.73
N TYR A 191 6.66 -24.90 24.39
CA TYR A 191 6.59 -23.66 23.65
C TYR A 191 5.58 -22.70 24.29
N ALA A 192 5.89 -21.39 24.33
CA ALA A 192 5.01 -20.35 24.87
C ALA A 192 4.50 -20.69 26.29
N LYS A 193 5.44 -20.98 27.20
CA LYS A 193 5.14 -21.46 28.57
C LYS A 193 4.24 -20.50 29.34
N ASP A 194 4.56 -19.21 29.34
CA ASP A 194 3.82 -18.21 30.13
C ASP A 194 2.39 -18.02 29.60
N GLU A 195 2.23 -18.02 28.28
CA GLU A 195 0.94 -17.95 27.60
C GLU A 195 0.09 -19.19 27.90
N THR A 196 0.67 -20.38 27.74
CA THR A 196 -0.02 -21.64 28.01
C THR A 196 -0.41 -21.77 29.50
N ASP A 197 0.45 -21.37 30.40
CA ASP A 197 0.16 -21.31 31.85
C ASP A 197 -1.00 -20.37 32.15
N SER A 198 -1.05 -19.21 31.49
CA SER A 198 -2.15 -18.25 31.63
C SER A 198 -3.48 -18.86 31.15
N VAL A 199 -3.44 -19.53 29.99
CA VAL A 199 -4.59 -20.21 29.39
C VAL A 199 -5.06 -21.34 30.30
N LEU A 200 -4.16 -22.20 30.80
CA LEU A 200 -4.46 -23.30 31.71
C LEU A 200 -5.16 -22.79 32.97
N LYS A 201 -4.64 -21.74 33.60
CA LYS A 201 -5.28 -21.12 34.80
C LYS A 201 -6.69 -20.62 34.49
N ASN A 202 -6.89 -20.00 33.30
CA ASN A 202 -8.20 -19.52 32.87
C ASN A 202 -9.18 -20.69 32.68
N VAL A 203 -8.77 -21.75 31.97
CA VAL A 203 -9.59 -22.94 31.70
C VAL A 203 -9.96 -23.64 33.01
N LEU A 204 -9.00 -23.89 33.92
CA LEU A 204 -9.24 -24.52 35.21
C LEU A 204 -10.21 -23.70 36.06
N ALA A 205 -10.05 -22.39 36.14
CA ALA A 205 -10.95 -21.50 36.87
C ALA A 205 -12.39 -21.56 36.33
N LYS A 206 -12.54 -21.56 35.00
CA LYS A 206 -13.86 -21.65 34.34
C LYS A 206 -14.51 -23.01 34.48
N ALA A 207 -13.74 -24.10 34.62
CA ALA A 207 -14.19 -25.44 34.89
C ALA A 207 -14.30 -25.75 36.42
N ASN A 208 -14.33 -24.73 37.29
CA ASN A 208 -14.41 -24.87 38.74
C ASN A 208 -13.30 -25.76 39.33
N ASN A 209 -12.14 -25.83 38.72
CA ASN A 209 -10.98 -26.68 39.09
C ASN A 209 -11.29 -28.18 39.18
N LYS A 210 -12.21 -28.67 38.37
CA LYS A 210 -12.61 -30.07 38.35
C LYS A 210 -11.91 -30.92 37.30
N LEU A 211 -11.10 -30.29 36.43
CA LEU A 211 -10.29 -30.98 35.41
C LEU A 211 -8.99 -31.50 36.01
N ILE A 212 -8.51 -32.64 35.50
CA ILE A 212 -7.22 -33.23 35.90
C ILE A 212 -6.19 -32.82 34.85
N ALA A 213 -5.33 -31.84 35.19
CA ALA A 213 -4.37 -31.30 34.27
C ALA A 213 -3.10 -32.16 34.16
N ASN A 214 -2.68 -32.49 32.93
CA ASN A 214 -1.49 -33.32 32.64
C ASN A 214 -0.62 -32.58 31.59
N GLU A 215 0.69 -32.47 31.89
CA GLU A 215 1.66 -31.87 30.97
C GLU A 215 2.17 -32.92 29.98
N TYR A 216 2.32 -32.48 28.71
CA TYR A 216 2.86 -33.25 27.61
C TYR A 216 4.05 -32.49 26.98
N ASP A 217 5.02 -33.24 26.50
CA ASP A 217 6.23 -32.75 25.85
C ASP A 217 6.18 -32.82 24.31
N ASP A 218 5.12 -33.45 23.75
CA ASP A 218 4.98 -33.73 22.32
C ASP A 218 3.54 -33.51 21.84
N LEU A 219 3.41 -32.74 20.77
CA LEU A 219 2.11 -32.43 20.14
C LEU A 219 1.43 -33.69 19.57
N LEU A 220 2.22 -34.64 19.01
CA LEU A 220 1.64 -35.84 18.42
C LEU A 220 1.15 -36.82 19.49
N LYS A 221 1.84 -36.90 20.65
CA LYS A 221 1.32 -37.68 21.79
C LYS A 221 -0.01 -37.12 22.28
N MET A 222 -0.15 -35.80 22.36
CA MET A 222 -1.43 -35.15 22.69
C MET A 222 -2.52 -35.50 21.68
N ALA A 223 -2.19 -35.44 20.37
CA ALA A 223 -3.13 -35.76 19.31
C ALA A 223 -3.55 -37.25 19.34
N ASP A 224 -2.59 -38.15 19.55
CA ASP A 224 -2.85 -39.60 19.68
C ASP A 224 -3.77 -39.91 20.85
N GLU A 225 -3.51 -39.32 22.02
CA GLU A 225 -4.32 -39.57 23.20
C GLU A 225 -5.73 -38.99 23.02
N LEU A 226 -5.85 -37.79 22.43
CA LEU A 226 -7.15 -37.22 22.10
C LEU A 226 -7.97 -38.10 21.16
N LEU A 227 -7.31 -38.70 20.15
CA LEU A 227 -8.02 -39.55 19.17
C LEU A 227 -8.39 -40.93 19.71
N ASN A 228 -7.70 -41.46 20.73
CA ASN A 228 -7.80 -42.84 21.17
C ASN A 228 -8.34 -43.00 22.59
N THR A 229 -8.50 -41.92 23.36
CA THR A 229 -8.92 -41.99 24.78
C THR A 229 -10.19 -41.19 25.02
N GLU A 230 -11.21 -41.82 25.56
CA GLU A 230 -12.45 -41.14 25.94
C GLU A 230 -12.25 -40.26 27.18
N LYS A 231 -13.08 -39.23 27.31
CA LYS A 231 -13.07 -38.26 28.44
C LYS A 231 -11.72 -37.55 28.60
N THR A 232 -11.13 -37.22 27.47
CA THR A 232 -9.93 -36.39 27.38
C THR A 232 -10.25 -35.08 26.67
N ALA A 233 -9.59 -34.02 27.10
CA ALA A 233 -9.60 -32.71 26.47
C ALA A 233 -8.18 -32.18 26.37
N PHE A 234 -7.85 -31.40 25.35
CA PHE A 234 -6.51 -30.85 25.18
C PHE A 234 -6.56 -29.37 24.87
N ILE A 235 -5.66 -28.62 25.50
CA ILE A 235 -5.37 -27.23 25.13
C ILE A 235 -4.37 -27.24 23.97
N PHE A 236 -4.80 -26.82 22.80
CA PHE A 236 -3.93 -26.56 21.66
C PHE A 236 -3.91 -25.06 21.33
N ASN A 237 -2.72 -24.56 21.06
CA ASN A 237 -2.60 -23.33 20.30
C ASN A 237 -3.05 -23.63 18.86
N GLN A 238 -4.01 -22.88 18.34
CA GLN A 238 -4.62 -23.13 17.03
C GLN A 238 -3.58 -23.12 15.90
N ALA A 239 -2.55 -22.28 16.01
CA ALA A 239 -1.44 -22.26 15.06
C ALA A 239 -0.68 -23.59 14.98
N MET A 240 -0.75 -24.45 15.99
CA MET A 240 -0.05 -25.74 16.04
C MET A 240 -0.87 -26.90 15.45
N LEU A 241 -2.18 -26.74 15.25
CA LEU A 241 -3.03 -27.80 14.69
C LEU A 241 -2.61 -28.20 13.29
N ASP A 242 -2.18 -27.25 12.49
CA ASP A 242 -1.63 -27.48 11.15
C ASP A 242 -0.37 -28.37 11.16
N LEU A 243 0.47 -28.24 12.19
CA LEU A 243 1.67 -29.06 12.35
C LEU A 243 1.29 -30.53 12.59
N ILE A 244 0.25 -30.74 13.41
CA ILE A 244 -0.30 -32.08 13.65
C ILE A 244 -0.90 -32.64 12.38
N GLU A 245 -1.77 -31.89 11.71
CA GLU A 245 -2.49 -32.36 10.52
C GLU A 245 -1.56 -32.74 9.36
N ASN A 246 -0.43 -32.05 9.21
CA ASN A 246 0.58 -32.31 8.19
C ASN A 246 1.71 -33.25 8.66
N ALA A 247 1.66 -33.76 9.88
CA ALA A 247 2.63 -34.74 10.36
C ALA A 247 2.51 -36.06 9.55
N GLY A 248 3.65 -36.53 9.01
CA GLY A 248 3.71 -37.70 8.14
C GLY A 248 3.50 -37.40 6.65
N ASP A 249 3.31 -36.13 6.27
CA ASP A 249 3.36 -35.71 4.88
C ASP A 249 4.85 -35.55 4.45
N ASP A 250 5.39 -36.65 3.93
CA ASP A 250 6.79 -36.74 3.51
C ASP A 250 6.99 -36.54 2.00
N THR A 251 5.91 -36.22 1.28
CA THR A 251 5.91 -35.95 -0.15
C THR A 251 5.56 -34.48 -0.44
N ASN A 252 6.10 -33.94 -1.54
CA ASN A 252 5.81 -32.57 -1.97
C ASN A 252 4.58 -32.47 -2.89
N ASP A 253 3.80 -33.54 -2.99
CA ASP A 253 2.64 -33.59 -3.88
C ASP A 253 1.32 -33.15 -3.22
N GLY A 254 1.36 -32.82 -1.92
CA GLY A 254 0.21 -32.40 -1.12
C GLY A 254 -0.76 -33.54 -0.81
N LYS A 255 -0.35 -34.79 -1.03
CA LYS A 255 -1.13 -35.97 -0.69
C LYS A 255 -0.67 -36.51 0.65
N ASN A 256 -1.12 -35.87 1.73
CA ASN A 256 -0.87 -36.34 3.09
C ASN A 256 -1.56 -37.70 3.28
N ASN A 257 -0.78 -38.76 3.44
CA ASN A 257 -1.24 -40.11 3.80
C ASN A 257 -1.02 -40.43 5.29
N GLY A 258 -0.62 -39.42 6.10
CA GLY A 258 -0.36 -39.57 7.52
C GLY A 258 -1.63 -39.90 8.32
N ILE A 259 -1.42 -40.50 9.48
CA ILE A 259 -2.50 -40.88 10.42
C ILE A 259 -3.28 -39.68 10.93
N TYR A 260 -2.67 -38.50 10.94
CA TYR A 260 -3.28 -37.24 11.38
C TYR A 260 -3.99 -36.48 10.26
N LYS A 261 -4.08 -37.03 9.06
CA LYS A 261 -4.84 -36.41 7.97
C LYS A 261 -6.27 -36.12 8.41
N ASN A 262 -6.74 -34.90 8.14
CA ASN A 262 -8.04 -34.40 8.58
C ASN A 262 -8.22 -34.46 10.13
N PHE A 263 -7.15 -34.26 10.88
CA PHE A 263 -7.18 -34.24 12.35
C PHE A 263 -8.20 -33.21 12.87
N THR A 264 -8.18 -32.01 12.31
CA THR A 264 -9.10 -30.91 12.65
C THR A 264 -10.57 -31.27 12.43
N ASN A 265 -10.87 -32.14 11.46
CA ASN A 265 -12.23 -32.63 11.23
C ASN A 265 -12.70 -33.69 12.24
N LYS A 266 -11.78 -34.29 13.01
CA LYS A 266 -12.07 -35.33 14.02
C LYS A 266 -12.29 -34.77 15.41
N ILE A 267 -11.95 -33.51 15.63
CA ILE A 267 -12.04 -32.82 16.92
C ILE A 267 -13.02 -31.62 16.83
N LYS A 268 -13.42 -31.11 17.96
CA LYS A 268 -14.17 -29.86 18.08
C LYS A 268 -13.66 -29.01 19.23
N CYS A 269 -13.66 -27.69 19.02
CA CYS A 269 -13.33 -26.73 20.07
C CYS A 269 -14.57 -26.40 20.87
N ILE A 270 -14.48 -26.49 22.20
CA ILE A 270 -15.57 -26.17 23.12
C ILE A 270 -15.34 -24.92 23.97
N TYR A 271 -14.12 -24.39 23.95
CA TYR A 271 -13.78 -23.16 24.64
C TYR A 271 -12.55 -22.52 24.01
N VAL A 272 -12.57 -21.19 23.87
CA VAL A 272 -11.47 -20.43 23.24
C VAL A 272 -10.94 -19.38 24.21
N VAL A 273 -9.62 -19.24 24.27
CA VAL A 273 -8.91 -18.18 24.99
C VAL A 273 -7.96 -17.47 24.03
N ASN A 274 -8.14 -16.17 23.86
CA ASN A 274 -7.23 -15.33 23.07
C ASN A 274 -6.18 -14.68 23.99
N VAL A 275 -4.91 -14.89 23.66
CA VAL A 275 -3.77 -14.28 24.34
C VAL A 275 -3.10 -13.30 23.37
N LYS A 276 -2.85 -12.08 23.83
CA LYS A 276 -2.11 -11.09 23.05
C LYS A 276 -0.67 -10.99 23.55
N THR A 277 0.28 -11.18 22.64
CA THR A 277 1.70 -11.09 22.91
C THR A 277 2.32 -9.92 22.16
N ALA A 278 3.31 -9.25 22.74
CA ALA A 278 4.00 -8.16 22.09
C ALA A 278 4.88 -8.69 20.94
N VAL A 279 4.79 -8.04 19.78
CA VAL A 279 5.75 -8.24 18.70
C VAL A 279 7.04 -7.52 19.06
N LYS A 280 8.19 -8.19 18.87
CA LYS A 280 9.52 -7.59 19.08
C LYS A 280 9.67 -6.36 18.20
N GLU A 281 10.21 -5.29 18.75
CA GLU A 281 10.50 -4.10 17.94
C GLU A 281 11.69 -4.39 17.00
N TYR A 282 11.46 -4.14 15.73
CA TYR A 282 12.45 -4.18 14.65
C TYR A 282 12.62 -2.79 14.07
N GLY A 283 13.71 -2.61 13.33
CA GLY A 283 14.03 -1.34 12.70
C GLY A 283 14.83 -0.43 13.62
N GLY A 284 15.30 0.65 13.05
CA GLY A 284 16.06 1.71 13.69
C GLY A 284 15.61 3.05 13.13
N ASP A 285 16.30 4.12 13.51
CA ASP A 285 16.05 5.46 12.96
C ASP A 285 16.63 5.62 11.53
N LYS A 286 16.32 4.67 10.63
CA LYS A 286 16.74 4.77 9.24
C LYS A 286 15.99 5.85 8.50
N ASN A 287 16.71 6.58 7.66
CA ASN A 287 16.10 7.50 6.72
C ASN A 287 15.70 6.74 5.45
N VAL A 288 14.45 6.26 5.40
CA VAL A 288 13.92 5.42 4.29
C VAL A 288 13.97 6.08 2.91
N THR A 289 14.23 7.39 2.83
CA THR A 289 14.40 8.12 1.57
C THR A 289 15.86 8.32 1.16
N LYS A 290 16.82 7.94 2.01
CA LYS A 290 18.26 8.13 1.78
C LYS A 290 19.11 6.89 2.02
N GLU A 291 18.61 5.93 2.78
CA GLU A 291 19.34 4.73 3.19
C GLU A 291 18.61 3.49 2.70
N CYS A 292 19.40 2.44 2.37
CA CYS A 292 18.85 1.14 2.04
C CYS A 292 18.21 0.49 3.26
N PHE A 293 17.03 -0.09 3.09
CA PHE A 293 16.32 -0.81 4.15
C PHE A 293 15.71 -2.11 3.63
N ASN A 294 15.51 -3.05 4.55
CA ASN A 294 15.02 -4.39 4.26
C ASN A 294 13.64 -4.60 4.87
N VAL A 295 12.72 -5.10 4.05
CA VAL A 295 11.36 -5.44 4.44
C VAL A 295 11.14 -6.94 4.24
N TYR A 296 10.70 -7.64 5.27
CA TYR A 296 10.26 -9.02 5.16
C TYR A 296 8.79 -9.05 4.75
N ILE A 297 8.46 -9.72 3.65
CA ILE A 297 7.09 -9.95 3.19
C ILE A 297 6.70 -11.38 3.55
N SER A 298 5.69 -11.50 4.43
CA SER A 298 5.12 -12.76 4.88
C SER A 298 3.68 -12.89 4.37
N GLY A 299 3.42 -13.89 3.56
CA GLY A 299 2.07 -14.29 3.18
C GLY A 299 1.61 -15.48 4.02
N ILE A 300 0.49 -15.32 4.72
CA ILE A 300 -0.09 -16.38 5.56
C ILE A 300 -1.32 -16.99 4.90
N ASP A 301 -1.45 -18.33 5.02
CA ASP A 301 -2.55 -19.10 4.45
C ASP A 301 -3.74 -19.12 5.42
N THR A 302 -4.30 -17.94 5.71
CA THR A 302 -5.47 -17.80 6.59
C THR A 302 -6.45 -16.76 6.05
N GLU A 303 -7.71 -16.93 6.42
CA GLU A 303 -8.75 -15.91 6.34
C GLU A 303 -8.96 -15.33 7.74
N GLY A 304 -9.36 -14.05 7.83
CA GLY A 304 -9.69 -13.40 9.11
C GLY A 304 -8.57 -12.53 9.68
N ASP A 305 -8.27 -12.67 10.98
CA ASP A 305 -7.32 -11.77 11.67
C ASP A 305 -5.88 -12.03 11.24
N VAL A 306 -5.26 -11.02 10.60
CA VAL A 306 -3.86 -11.07 10.15
C VAL A 306 -2.86 -11.13 11.31
N THR A 307 -3.26 -10.78 12.54
CA THR A 307 -2.41 -10.84 13.72
C THR A 307 -2.29 -12.25 14.29
N ALA A 308 -3.19 -13.18 13.89
CA ALA A 308 -3.14 -14.57 14.30
C ALA A 308 -1.86 -15.26 13.84
N LYS A 309 -1.20 -16.01 14.73
CA LYS A 309 -0.04 -16.82 14.35
C LYS A 309 -0.46 -17.91 13.37
N SER A 310 0.31 -18.09 12.30
CA SER A 310 0.07 -19.07 11.24
C SER A 310 1.33 -19.28 10.42
N ARG A 311 1.37 -20.37 9.65
CA ARG A 311 2.46 -20.64 8.70
C ARG A 311 2.69 -19.47 7.77
N SER A 312 3.96 -19.19 7.46
CA SER A 312 4.35 -18.23 6.43
C SER A 312 4.67 -18.97 5.13
N ASP A 313 3.72 -18.99 4.21
CA ASP A 313 3.85 -19.67 2.91
C ASP A 313 4.58 -18.82 1.87
N VAL A 314 4.65 -17.52 2.09
CA VAL A 314 5.45 -16.58 1.29
C VAL A 314 6.52 -15.98 2.18
N ASN A 315 7.79 -16.17 1.80
CA ASN A 315 8.95 -15.65 2.52
C ASN A 315 9.84 -14.88 1.55
N ILE A 316 9.60 -13.57 1.42
CA ILE A 316 10.32 -12.71 0.49
C ILE A 316 11.00 -11.58 1.27
N ILE A 317 12.28 -11.37 1.05
CA ILE A 317 13.01 -10.19 1.50
C ILE A 317 13.00 -9.18 0.37
N MET A 318 12.48 -7.99 0.65
CA MET A 318 12.50 -6.84 -0.25
C MET A 318 13.50 -5.82 0.26
N SER A 319 14.67 -5.70 -0.40
CA SER A 319 15.66 -4.65 -0.10
C SER A 319 15.45 -3.46 -1.02
N ILE A 320 15.15 -2.30 -0.44
CA ILE A 320 14.84 -1.06 -1.16
C ILE A 320 15.99 -0.08 -0.99
N ASN A 321 16.58 0.36 -2.09
CA ASN A 321 17.65 1.35 -2.06
C ASN A 321 17.23 2.63 -2.78
N PRO A 322 16.91 3.71 -2.06
CA PRO A 322 16.46 4.98 -2.63
C PRO A 322 17.58 5.76 -3.34
N VAL A 323 18.86 5.44 -3.05
CA VAL A 323 20.00 6.12 -3.70
C VAL A 323 20.23 5.58 -5.11
N THR A 324 20.08 4.27 -5.30
CA THR A 324 20.29 3.62 -6.61
C THR A 324 18.98 3.42 -7.39
N HIS A 325 17.84 3.69 -6.77
CA HIS A 325 16.47 3.42 -7.25
C HIS A 325 16.31 1.95 -7.66
N GLN A 326 16.83 1.03 -6.84
CA GLN A 326 16.70 -0.41 -7.05
C GLN A 326 15.95 -1.07 -5.90
N VAL A 327 15.17 -2.08 -6.26
CA VAL A 327 14.51 -3.00 -5.33
C VAL A 327 14.98 -4.41 -5.64
N LEU A 328 15.50 -5.12 -4.66
CA LEU A 328 15.80 -6.55 -4.75
C LEU A 328 14.67 -7.33 -4.08
N LEU A 329 14.06 -8.25 -4.81
CA LEU A 329 13.15 -9.26 -4.27
C LEU A 329 13.90 -10.59 -4.19
N LEU A 330 14.05 -11.12 -2.99
CA LEU A 330 14.69 -12.41 -2.71
C LEU A 330 13.65 -13.36 -2.11
N SER A 331 13.24 -14.37 -2.87
CA SER A 331 12.31 -15.40 -2.40
C SER A 331 13.06 -16.58 -1.79
N THR A 332 12.59 -17.02 -0.61
CA THR A 332 13.09 -18.22 0.08
C THR A 332 11.98 -19.27 0.12
N PRO A 333 12.24 -20.51 -0.36
CA PRO A 333 11.24 -21.57 -0.35
C PRO A 333 10.67 -21.83 1.04
N ARG A 334 9.36 -22.05 1.14
CA ARG A 334 8.67 -22.31 2.41
C ARG A 334 9.19 -23.55 3.15
N ASP A 335 9.62 -24.56 2.42
CA ASP A 335 10.11 -25.82 2.97
C ASP A 335 11.62 -25.84 3.23
N TYR A 336 12.30 -24.67 3.17
CA TYR A 336 13.73 -24.53 3.45
C TYR A 336 14.06 -25.04 4.84
N TYR A 337 14.97 -26.03 4.92
CA TYR A 337 15.31 -26.76 6.13
C TYR A 337 16.46 -26.09 6.88
N VAL A 338 16.13 -25.19 7.77
CA VAL A 338 17.06 -24.30 8.46
C VAL A 338 16.81 -24.32 9.97
N PRO A 339 17.83 -24.04 10.81
CA PRO A 339 17.60 -23.81 12.22
C PRO A 339 16.71 -22.58 12.42
N LEU A 340 15.61 -22.73 13.17
CA LEU A 340 14.80 -21.59 13.58
C LEU A 340 15.55 -20.82 14.70
N SER A 341 15.29 -19.52 14.83
CA SER A 341 15.93 -18.68 15.86
C SER A 341 15.69 -19.16 17.29
N ILE A 342 14.64 -19.97 17.51
CA ILE A 342 14.24 -20.52 18.83
C ILE A 342 14.68 -21.97 19.04
N SER A 343 15.24 -22.66 18.03
CA SER A 343 15.39 -24.11 18.02
C SER A 343 16.74 -24.61 18.49
N ASN A 344 17.61 -23.73 19.00
CA ASN A 344 18.97 -24.09 19.44
C ASN A 344 19.77 -24.90 18.42
N GLY A 345 19.64 -24.60 17.14
CA GLY A 345 20.35 -25.25 16.04
C GLY A 345 19.61 -26.46 15.42
N VAL A 346 18.52 -26.92 15.99
CA VAL A 346 17.68 -27.95 15.39
C VAL A 346 16.94 -27.37 14.17
N LYS A 347 16.97 -28.10 13.05
CA LYS A 347 16.38 -27.63 11.80
C LYS A 347 14.88 -27.85 11.75
N ASP A 348 14.21 -26.95 11.05
CA ASP A 348 12.78 -27.03 10.72
C ASP A 348 12.50 -26.44 9.35
N LYS A 349 11.28 -26.59 8.85
CA LYS A 349 10.80 -25.85 7.68
C LYS A 349 10.69 -24.36 8.01
N LEU A 350 11.15 -23.50 7.12
CA LEU A 350 11.04 -22.05 7.30
C LEU A 350 9.58 -21.59 7.50
N THR A 351 8.61 -22.24 6.82
CA THR A 351 7.18 -21.93 6.96
C THR A 351 6.69 -22.08 8.40
N HIS A 352 7.24 -23.07 9.16
CA HIS A 352 6.86 -23.32 10.55
C HIS A 352 7.30 -22.19 11.50
N ALA A 353 8.30 -21.38 11.12
CA ALA A 353 8.67 -20.20 11.91
C ALA A 353 7.48 -19.25 12.14
N GLY A 354 6.56 -19.17 11.16
CA GLY A 354 5.34 -18.37 11.26
C GLY A 354 4.35 -18.83 12.34
N ASN A 355 4.29 -20.13 12.65
CA ASN A 355 3.47 -20.69 13.74
C ASN A 355 3.95 -20.18 15.11
N TYR A 356 5.24 -19.90 15.22
CA TYR A 356 5.85 -19.31 16.42
C TYR A 356 5.78 -17.79 16.44
N GLY A 357 5.45 -17.15 15.31
CA GLY A 357 5.23 -15.72 15.15
C GLY A 357 6.18 -15.04 14.17
N ILE A 358 5.82 -13.82 13.79
CA ILE A 358 6.57 -13.02 12.81
C ILE A 358 8.03 -12.78 13.26
N ASN A 359 8.27 -12.65 14.57
CA ASN A 359 9.59 -12.47 15.16
C ASN A 359 10.51 -13.64 14.82
N VAL A 360 9.99 -14.87 14.97
CA VAL A 360 10.79 -16.09 14.71
C VAL A 360 11.11 -16.20 13.22
N SER A 361 10.17 -15.86 12.34
CA SER A 361 10.43 -15.83 10.90
C SER A 361 11.51 -14.80 10.54
N MET A 362 11.43 -13.58 11.08
CA MET A 362 12.41 -12.52 10.81
C MET A 362 13.78 -12.89 11.33
N ASP A 363 13.90 -13.26 12.62
CA ASP A 363 15.17 -13.62 13.23
C ASP A 363 15.82 -14.83 12.53
N THR A 364 15.03 -15.80 12.07
CA THR A 364 15.51 -16.95 11.28
C THR A 364 16.09 -16.51 9.94
N LEU A 365 15.42 -15.61 9.22
CA LEU A 365 15.94 -15.07 7.95
C LEU A 365 17.15 -14.16 8.14
N GLU A 366 17.22 -13.38 9.23
CA GLU A 366 18.40 -12.62 9.61
C GLU A 366 19.62 -13.54 9.80
N MET A 367 19.43 -14.67 10.52
CA MET A 367 20.46 -15.68 10.70
C MET A 367 20.89 -16.33 9.38
N LEU A 368 19.92 -16.70 8.53
CA LEU A 368 20.20 -17.35 7.25
C LEU A 368 21.02 -16.48 6.31
N TYR A 369 20.69 -15.18 6.21
CA TYR A 369 21.30 -14.28 5.23
C TYR A 369 22.36 -13.34 5.80
N ASP A 370 22.59 -13.34 7.11
CA ASP A 370 23.51 -12.44 7.82
C ASP A 370 23.20 -10.96 7.51
N ILE A 371 21.95 -10.58 7.70
CA ILE A 371 21.44 -9.22 7.49
C ILE A 371 20.58 -8.79 8.67
N LYS A 372 20.19 -7.51 8.67
CA LYS A 372 19.11 -6.99 9.53
C LYS A 372 17.88 -6.71 8.70
N LEU A 373 16.71 -7.08 9.21
CA LEU A 373 15.40 -6.75 8.69
C LEU A 373 14.86 -5.57 9.47
N ASP A 374 14.55 -4.49 8.75
CA ASP A 374 14.11 -3.25 9.37
C ASP A 374 12.60 -3.26 9.60
N TYR A 375 11.86 -3.79 8.63
CA TYR A 375 10.41 -3.80 8.64
C TYR A 375 9.86 -5.15 8.18
N PHE A 376 8.58 -5.37 8.48
CA PHE A 376 7.82 -6.45 7.87
C PHE A 376 6.50 -5.97 7.28
N ILE A 377 6.00 -6.74 6.34
CA ILE A 377 4.65 -6.68 5.79
C ILE A 377 4.08 -8.08 5.87
N ARG A 378 2.99 -8.26 6.59
CA ARG A 378 2.27 -9.52 6.70
C ARG A 378 0.88 -9.37 6.13
N LEU A 379 0.52 -10.30 5.27
CA LEU A 379 -0.74 -10.30 4.52
C LEU A 379 -1.40 -11.67 4.62
N ASN A 380 -2.72 -11.68 4.77
CA ASN A 380 -3.55 -12.84 4.49
C ASN A 380 -4.18 -12.72 3.08
N PHE A 381 -4.97 -13.72 2.67
CA PHE A 381 -5.61 -13.72 1.35
C PHE A 381 -6.54 -12.54 1.12
N THR A 382 -7.35 -12.20 2.12
CA THR A 382 -8.28 -11.07 2.04
C THR A 382 -7.52 -9.77 1.80
N GLY A 383 -6.48 -9.50 2.59
CA GLY A 383 -5.66 -8.29 2.44
C GLY A 383 -4.93 -8.19 1.12
N PHE A 384 -4.47 -9.33 0.60
CA PHE A 384 -3.86 -9.37 -0.74
C PHE A 384 -4.85 -8.96 -1.83
N VAL A 385 -6.07 -9.50 -1.79
CA VAL A 385 -7.14 -9.17 -2.75
C VAL A 385 -7.53 -7.70 -2.63
N ASP A 386 -7.78 -7.23 -1.40
CA ASP A 386 -8.22 -5.86 -1.13
C ASP A 386 -7.21 -4.81 -1.63
N ILE A 387 -5.90 -5.04 -1.43
CA ILE A 387 -4.85 -4.12 -1.90
C ILE A 387 -4.85 -4.02 -3.42
N ILE A 388 -4.92 -5.15 -4.13
CA ILE A 388 -4.86 -5.16 -5.59
C ILE A 388 -6.12 -4.53 -6.19
N ASP A 389 -7.30 -4.81 -5.63
CA ASP A 389 -8.55 -4.23 -6.09
C ASP A 389 -8.60 -2.72 -5.82
N ALA A 390 -8.10 -2.26 -4.67
CA ALA A 390 -7.98 -0.83 -4.36
C ALA A 390 -6.99 -0.09 -5.29
N LEU A 391 -5.96 -0.79 -5.79
CA LEU A 391 -5.07 -0.26 -6.85
C LEU A 391 -5.73 -0.24 -8.24
N GLY A 392 -6.94 -0.76 -8.39
CA GLY A 392 -7.64 -0.87 -9.67
C GLY A 392 -7.05 -1.96 -10.57
N GLY A 393 -6.58 -3.08 -9.98
CA GLY A 393 -5.96 -4.19 -10.69
C GLY A 393 -4.49 -3.98 -11.06
N ILE A 394 -3.81 -5.06 -11.43
CA ILE A 394 -2.38 -5.08 -11.78
C ILE A 394 -2.13 -5.79 -13.12
N ASP A 395 -1.00 -5.45 -13.75
CA ASP A 395 -0.53 -6.07 -14.98
C ASP A 395 0.62 -7.04 -14.66
N VAL A 396 0.43 -8.34 -14.93
CA VAL A 396 1.41 -9.39 -14.58
C VAL A 396 1.89 -10.11 -15.85
N VAL A 397 3.20 -10.32 -15.95
CA VAL A 397 3.80 -11.10 -17.06
C VAL A 397 3.95 -12.55 -16.61
N SER A 398 3.26 -13.47 -17.28
CA SER A 398 3.36 -14.91 -17.03
C SER A 398 4.42 -15.57 -17.89
N ASP A 399 5.16 -16.57 -17.31
CA ASP A 399 6.10 -17.40 -18.08
C ASP A 399 5.40 -18.47 -18.90
N TYR A 400 4.17 -18.82 -18.52
CA TYR A 400 3.42 -19.93 -19.11
C TYR A 400 1.94 -19.58 -19.30
N SER A 401 1.29 -20.25 -20.25
CA SER A 401 -0.17 -20.28 -20.29
C SER A 401 -0.69 -21.38 -19.37
N PHE A 402 -1.64 -21.07 -18.50
CA PHE A 402 -2.27 -22.01 -17.57
C PHE A 402 -3.66 -21.57 -17.14
N SER A 403 -4.39 -22.49 -16.51
CA SER A 403 -5.70 -22.20 -15.93
C SER A 403 -5.81 -22.76 -14.52
N THR A 404 -6.42 -22.02 -13.63
CA THR A 404 -6.67 -22.42 -12.24
C THR A 404 -7.94 -21.76 -11.71
N HIS A 405 -8.75 -22.47 -10.92
CA HIS A 405 -9.96 -21.97 -10.26
C HIS A 405 -10.92 -21.20 -11.20
N GLY A 406 -11.03 -21.64 -12.47
CA GLY A 406 -11.90 -21.02 -13.46
C GLY A 406 -11.33 -19.78 -14.15
N TYR A 407 -10.12 -19.35 -13.83
CA TYR A 407 -9.39 -18.29 -14.51
C TYR A 407 -8.33 -18.86 -15.45
N SER A 408 -8.08 -18.16 -16.56
CA SER A 408 -7.05 -18.52 -17.54
C SER A 408 -6.07 -17.39 -17.70
N TYR A 409 -4.78 -17.74 -17.78
CA TYR A 409 -3.66 -16.82 -17.95
C TYR A 409 -2.88 -17.21 -19.19
N SER A 410 -2.48 -16.22 -19.97
CA SER A 410 -1.66 -16.41 -21.16
C SER A 410 -0.19 -16.20 -20.84
N GLU A 411 0.69 -16.92 -21.52
CA GLU A 411 2.11 -16.56 -21.56
C GLU A 411 2.27 -15.11 -22.03
N GLY A 412 3.14 -14.33 -21.39
CA GLY A 412 3.28 -12.92 -21.62
C GLY A 412 2.38 -12.06 -20.72
N LEU A 413 1.93 -10.91 -21.22
CA LEU A 413 1.24 -9.90 -20.43
C LEU A 413 -0.24 -10.27 -20.19
N ASN A 414 -0.62 -10.35 -18.92
CA ASN A 414 -2.00 -10.43 -18.45
C ASN A 414 -2.34 -9.09 -17.79
N SER A 415 -3.18 -8.30 -18.47
CA SER A 415 -3.49 -6.93 -18.05
C SER A 415 -4.68 -6.87 -17.11
N ASN A 416 -4.59 -5.94 -16.15
CA ASN A 416 -5.66 -5.57 -15.23
C ASN A 416 -6.27 -6.74 -14.45
N LEU A 417 -5.40 -7.64 -13.94
CA LEU A 417 -5.86 -8.72 -13.06
C LEU A 417 -6.47 -8.14 -11.80
N SER A 418 -7.69 -8.55 -11.46
CA SER A 418 -8.31 -8.26 -10.17
C SER A 418 -7.57 -8.95 -9.03
N GLY A 419 -7.83 -8.55 -7.79
CA GLY A 419 -7.21 -9.15 -6.60
C GLY A 419 -7.36 -10.66 -6.54
N ILE A 420 -8.57 -11.16 -6.81
CA ILE A 420 -8.82 -12.63 -6.81
C ILE A 420 -8.10 -13.35 -7.95
N GLN A 421 -8.00 -12.74 -9.13
CA GLN A 421 -7.23 -13.31 -10.24
C GLN A 421 -5.74 -13.33 -9.91
N ALA A 422 -5.20 -12.24 -9.37
CA ALA A 422 -3.80 -12.18 -8.94
C ALA A 422 -3.49 -13.18 -7.81
N LEU A 423 -4.45 -13.42 -6.90
CA LEU A 423 -4.32 -14.42 -5.84
C LEU A 423 -4.17 -15.82 -6.42
N TRP A 424 -5.04 -16.23 -7.33
CA TRP A 424 -4.96 -17.57 -7.96
C TRP A 424 -3.73 -17.70 -8.85
N PHE A 425 -3.31 -16.63 -9.53
CA PHE A 425 -2.04 -16.60 -10.25
C PHE A 425 -0.85 -16.89 -9.32
N ALA A 426 -0.78 -16.24 -8.16
CA ALA A 426 0.31 -16.36 -7.19
C ALA A 426 0.29 -17.67 -6.37
N ARG A 427 -0.84 -18.41 -6.36
CA ARG A 427 -1.00 -19.66 -5.60
C ARG A 427 -0.82 -20.91 -6.44
N GLU A 428 -0.90 -20.82 -7.77
CA GLU A 428 -0.81 -21.97 -8.64
C GLU A 428 0.58 -22.63 -8.57
N ARG A 429 0.61 -23.94 -8.47
CA ARG A 429 1.82 -24.77 -8.47
C ARG A 429 1.67 -26.08 -9.26
N HIS A 430 0.45 -26.61 -9.35
CA HIS A 430 0.20 -27.91 -9.94
C HIS A 430 0.20 -27.89 -11.47
N ALA A 431 -0.03 -26.73 -12.06
CA ALA A 431 0.04 -26.52 -13.51
C ALA A 431 1.49 -26.52 -14.06
N PHE A 432 2.50 -26.46 -13.18
CA PHE A 432 3.89 -26.29 -13.57
C PHE A 432 4.76 -27.48 -13.23
N ALA A 433 5.68 -27.84 -14.13
CA ALA A 433 6.66 -28.90 -13.88
C ALA A 433 7.58 -28.59 -12.69
N GLU A 434 7.91 -27.30 -12.46
CA GLU A 434 8.75 -26.84 -11.34
C GLU A 434 7.97 -26.59 -10.04
N GLY A 435 6.64 -26.75 -10.08
CA GLY A 435 5.78 -26.69 -8.89
C GLY A 435 6.00 -25.44 -8.05
N ASP A 436 6.47 -25.64 -6.83
CA ASP A 436 6.67 -24.59 -5.83
C ASP A 436 7.69 -23.52 -6.25
N LYS A 437 8.69 -23.88 -7.06
CA LYS A 437 9.68 -22.92 -7.58
C LYS A 437 9.05 -21.91 -8.52
N GLN A 438 8.13 -22.36 -9.41
CA GLN A 438 7.38 -21.44 -10.28
C GLN A 438 6.44 -20.55 -9.46
N ARG A 439 5.74 -21.11 -8.48
CA ARG A 439 4.90 -20.31 -7.56
C ARG A 439 5.68 -19.16 -6.92
N GLY A 440 6.90 -19.43 -6.41
CA GLY A 440 7.76 -18.39 -5.85
C GLY A 440 8.12 -17.28 -6.86
N ARG A 441 8.37 -17.64 -8.15
CA ARG A 441 8.59 -16.65 -9.21
C ARG A 441 7.33 -15.82 -9.49
N ASP A 442 6.18 -16.46 -9.54
CA ASP A 442 4.91 -15.80 -9.83
C ASP A 442 4.51 -14.84 -8.69
N GLN A 443 4.77 -15.20 -7.44
CA GLN A 443 4.62 -14.30 -6.29
C GLN A 443 5.50 -13.04 -6.43
N MET A 444 6.75 -13.20 -6.83
CA MET A 444 7.64 -12.05 -7.05
C MET A 444 7.16 -11.16 -8.21
N LYS A 445 6.63 -11.75 -9.31
CA LYS A 445 6.04 -10.99 -10.42
C LYS A 445 4.82 -10.17 -10.01
N VAL A 446 3.98 -10.73 -9.15
CA VAL A 446 2.84 -9.99 -8.59
C VAL A 446 3.33 -8.81 -7.74
N ILE A 447 4.31 -9.01 -6.86
CA ILE A 447 4.89 -7.93 -6.05
C ILE A 447 5.53 -6.86 -6.97
N GLU A 448 6.24 -7.26 -8.02
CA GLU A 448 6.78 -6.32 -9.01
C GLU A 448 5.67 -5.51 -9.70
N ALA A 449 4.56 -6.15 -10.06
CA ALA A 449 3.40 -5.50 -10.66
C ALA A 449 2.74 -4.50 -9.69
N VAL A 450 2.61 -4.87 -8.41
CA VAL A 450 2.13 -3.95 -7.34
C VAL A 450 3.07 -2.76 -7.20
N ILE A 451 4.40 -2.96 -7.17
CA ILE A 451 5.37 -1.87 -7.10
C ILE A 451 5.24 -0.94 -8.32
N LYS A 452 5.12 -1.49 -9.53
CA LYS A 452 4.91 -0.70 -10.76
C LYS A 452 3.60 0.10 -10.71
N LYS A 453 2.52 -0.52 -10.24
CA LYS A 453 1.22 0.14 -10.11
C LYS A 453 1.25 1.26 -9.07
N ALA A 454 1.92 1.05 -7.94
CA ALA A 454 2.11 2.05 -6.90
C ALA A 454 2.95 3.27 -7.34
N GLN A 455 3.79 3.13 -8.37
CA GLN A 455 4.51 4.25 -9.00
C GLN A 455 3.62 5.12 -9.88
N SER A 456 2.43 4.64 -10.25
CA SER A 456 1.48 5.36 -11.11
C SER A 456 0.58 6.31 -10.32
N SER A 457 -0.18 7.15 -11.05
CA SER A 457 -1.21 8.01 -10.44
C SER A 457 -2.36 7.22 -9.77
N ALA A 458 -2.44 5.90 -9.97
CA ALA A 458 -3.48 5.06 -9.35
C ALA A 458 -3.43 5.09 -7.81
N LEU A 459 -2.23 5.13 -7.23
CA LEU A 459 -2.05 5.28 -5.78
C LEU A 459 -2.68 6.58 -5.26
N LEU A 460 -2.53 7.69 -6.01
CA LEU A 460 -3.11 8.98 -5.64
C LEU A 460 -4.63 9.02 -5.75
N ASN A 461 -5.17 8.33 -6.76
CA ASN A 461 -6.61 8.35 -7.05
C ASN A 461 -7.40 7.47 -6.07
N ASN A 462 -6.80 6.40 -5.54
CA ASN A 462 -7.46 5.40 -4.70
C ASN A 462 -6.87 5.33 -3.28
N TYR A 463 -6.12 6.36 -2.88
CA TYR A 463 -5.39 6.38 -1.61
C TYR A 463 -6.27 6.11 -0.39
N ASP A 464 -7.44 6.75 -0.32
CA ASP A 464 -8.42 6.61 0.76
C ASP A 464 -9.03 5.20 0.82
N GLU A 465 -9.31 4.60 -0.33
CA GLU A 465 -9.85 3.23 -0.43
C GLU A 465 -8.80 2.19 -0.05
N ILE A 466 -7.56 2.35 -0.53
CA ILE A 466 -6.43 1.48 -0.17
C ILE A 466 -6.27 1.45 1.35
N PHE A 467 -6.19 2.61 2.00
CA PHE A 467 -6.00 2.67 3.45
C PHE A 467 -7.23 2.25 4.26
N ALA A 468 -8.45 2.47 3.77
CA ALA A 468 -9.67 2.06 4.47
C ALA A 468 -9.83 0.53 4.54
N ASN A 469 -9.36 -0.19 3.52
CA ASN A 469 -9.54 -1.64 3.40
C ASN A 469 -8.39 -2.47 4.00
N ILE A 470 -7.20 -1.88 4.15
CA ILE A 470 -5.98 -2.58 4.61
C ILE A 470 -6.02 -2.94 6.11
N SER A 471 -6.70 -2.17 6.97
CA SER A 471 -6.48 -2.18 8.43
C SER A 471 -6.71 -3.52 9.13
N LYS A 472 -7.52 -4.42 8.57
CA LYS A 472 -7.82 -5.73 9.16
C LYS A 472 -7.03 -6.89 8.55
N SER A 473 -6.45 -6.68 7.38
CA SER A 473 -5.89 -7.73 6.54
C SER A 473 -4.40 -7.53 6.25
N PHE A 474 -3.81 -6.48 6.83
CA PHE A 474 -2.43 -6.07 6.64
C PHE A 474 -1.80 -5.71 7.98
N GLN A 475 -0.58 -6.18 8.22
CA GLN A 475 0.20 -5.91 9.41
C GLN A 475 1.60 -5.41 9.01
N THR A 476 2.08 -4.32 9.65
CA THR A 476 3.44 -3.81 9.45
C THR A 476 3.93 -3.05 10.68
N ASN A 477 5.22 -3.18 10.99
CA ASN A 477 5.90 -2.37 11.99
C ASN A 477 6.51 -1.08 11.43
N MET A 478 6.31 -0.78 10.12
CA MET A 478 6.83 0.46 9.53
C MET A 478 6.12 1.67 10.13
N PRO A 479 6.85 2.59 10.79
CA PRO A 479 6.24 3.76 11.41
C PRO A 479 5.51 4.64 10.39
N LYS A 480 4.39 5.23 10.80
CA LYS A 480 3.62 6.18 9.98
C LYS A 480 4.47 7.28 9.34
N LYS A 481 5.47 7.80 10.07
CA LYS A 481 6.42 8.81 9.56
C LYS A 481 7.15 8.32 8.32
N ASP A 482 7.56 7.04 8.29
CA ASP A 482 8.33 6.44 7.21
C ASP A 482 7.45 6.11 6.00
N ILE A 483 6.23 5.61 6.24
CA ILE A 483 5.22 5.42 5.18
C ILE A 483 4.95 6.76 4.46
N LYS A 484 4.68 7.83 5.21
CA LYS A 484 4.47 9.17 4.67
C LYS A 484 5.70 9.70 3.91
N ALA A 485 6.89 9.45 4.44
CA ALA A 485 8.14 9.87 3.80
C ALA A 485 8.32 9.18 2.44
N LEU A 486 8.02 7.88 2.33
CA LEU A 486 8.09 7.13 1.07
C LEU A 486 7.07 7.62 0.05
N VAL A 487 5.81 7.85 0.46
CA VAL A 487 4.78 8.42 -0.42
C VAL A 487 5.22 9.78 -0.94
N LYS A 488 5.67 10.67 -0.06
CA LYS A 488 6.17 12.00 -0.44
C LYS A 488 7.40 11.92 -1.35
N TYR A 489 8.31 10.99 -1.09
CA TYR A 489 9.49 10.75 -1.92
C TYR A 489 9.07 10.33 -3.33
N GLN A 490 8.15 9.36 -3.45
CA GLN A 490 7.64 8.91 -4.75
C GLN A 490 6.98 10.06 -5.55
N LEU A 491 6.19 10.91 -4.88
CA LEU A 491 5.51 12.04 -5.52
C LEU A 491 6.45 13.18 -5.92
N ASN A 492 7.54 13.38 -5.16
CA ASN A 492 8.51 14.45 -5.38
C ASN A 492 9.50 14.12 -6.49
N GLU A 493 10.14 12.97 -6.33
CA GLU A 493 11.29 12.58 -7.16
C GLU A 493 10.85 11.76 -8.37
N THR A 494 9.65 11.16 -8.31
CA THR A 494 9.13 10.23 -9.33
C THR A 494 10.21 9.24 -9.81
N PRO A 495 10.91 8.55 -8.87
CA PRO A 495 12.01 7.68 -9.22
C PRO A 495 11.54 6.52 -10.08
N ASN A 496 12.33 6.17 -11.08
CA ASN A 496 12.11 4.97 -11.89
C ASN A 496 12.76 3.78 -11.19
N TRP A 497 11.99 3.09 -10.34
CA TRP A 497 12.48 1.93 -9.59
C TRP A 497 12.74 0.75 -10.51
N LYS A 498 13.95 0.21 -10.42
CA LYS A 498 14.33 -1.02 -11.09
C LYS A 498 14.20 -2.19 -10.12
N VAL A 499 13.23 -3.06 -10.35
CA VAL A 499 13.05 -4.30 -9.59
C VAL A 499 13.94 -5.39 -10.17
N VAL A 500 14.61 -6.11 -9.27
CA VAL A 500 15.45 -7.27 -9.59
C VAL A 500 15.00 -8.41 -8.69
N SER A 501 14.59 -9.53 -9.26
CA SER A 501 14.04 -10.67 -8.54
C SER A 501 14.97 -11.88 -8.61
N THR A 502 15.11 -12.62 -7.53
CA THR A 502 15.86 -13.87 -7.45
C THR A 502 15.29 -14.78 -6.38
N SER A 503 15.56 -16.08 -6.50
CA SER A 503 15.19 -17.09 -5.50
C SER A 503 16.42 -17.91 -5.13
N VAL A 504 16.49 -18.36 -3.88
CA VAL A 504 17.43 -19.41 -3.51
C VAL A 504 16.87 -20.78 -3.86
N THR A 505 17.75 -21.75 -4.04
CA THR A 505 17.42 -23.11 -4.45
C THR A 505 17.84 -24.14 -3.41
N GLY A 506 17.36 -25.39 -3.54
CA GLY A 506 17.72 -26.48 -2.64
C GLY A 506 17.30 -27.82 -3.18
N THR A 507 17.62 -28.88 -2.44
CA THR A 507 17.30 -30.27 -2.77
C THR A 507 16.28 -30.82 -1.77
N GLY A 508 15.20 -31.39 -2.31
CA GLY A 508 14.13 -31.96 -1.50
C GLY A 508 14.51 -33.33 -0.93
N ARG A 509 14.12 -33.59 0.30
CA ARG A 509 14.17 -34.90 0.95
C ARG A 509 13.15 -34.98 2.07
N SER A 510 13.04 -36.15 2.72
CA SER A 510 12.22 -36.32 3.91
C SER A 510 13.09 -36.33 5.16
N ASP A 511 12.73 -35.57 6.21
CA ASP A 511 13.39 -35.58 7.51
C ASP A 511 12.43 -35.18 8.65
N VAL A 512 12.89 -35.33 9.88
CA VAL A 512 12.21 -34.83 11.09
C VAL A 512 12.44 -33.33 11.24
N THR A 513 11.50 -32.63 11.90
CA THR A 513 11.58 -31.19 12.11
C THR A 513 11.55 -30.85 13.59
N TYR A 514 12.04 -29.67 13.97
CA TYR A 514 11.97 -29.18 15.35
C TYR A 514 10.53 -29.16 15.89
N SER A 515 9.59 -28.72 15.05
CA SER A 515 8.17 -28.65 15.45
C SER A 515 7.50 -30.00 15.63
N VAL A 516 7.96 -31.03 14.90
CA VAL A 516 7.38 -32.39 14.91
C VAL A 516 8.51 -33.44 14.88
N PRO A 517 9.22 -33.63 15.99
CA PRO A 517 10.45 -34.44 16.03
C PRO A 517 10.20 -35.95 15.84
N ASN A 518 8.98 -36.41 16.05
CA ASN A 518 8.62 -37.81 15.96
C ASN A 518 7.92 -38.20 14.63
N SER A 519 7.89 -37.29 13.66
CA SER A 519 7.34 -37.55 12.33
C SER A 519 8.21 -36.96 11.23
N ARG A 520 8.32 -37.67 10.11
CA ARG A 520 9.05 -37.17 8.95
C ARG A 520 8.13 -36.32 8.09
N ALA A 521 8.70 -35.28 7.51
CA ALA A 521 8.03 -34.40 6.57
C ALA A 521 8.95 -34.08 5.39
N TYR A 522 8.37 -33.71 4.25
CA TYR A 522 9.15 -33.15 3.15
C TYR A 522 9.86 -31.86 3.61
N VAL A 523 11.16 -31.77 3.34
CA VAL A 523 12.00 -30.60 3.62
C VAL A 523 12.89 -30.32 2.42
N MET A 524 13.42 -29.10 2.32
CA MET A 524 14.36 -28.69 1.27
C MET A 524 15.68 -28.25 1.89
N ASP A 525 16.73 -29.05 1.74
CA ASP A 525 18.07 -28.64 2.14
C ASP A 525 18.55 -27.45 1.30
N PRO A 526 19.02 -26.36 1.92
CA PRO A 526 19.56 -25.21 1.21
C PRO A 526 20.74 -25.54 0.29
N ASP A 527 20.72 -25.00 -0.93
CA ASP A 527 21.94 -24.92 -1.74
C ASP A 527 22.76 -23.73 -1.24
N GLU A 528 23.86 -24.04 -0.57
CA GLU A 528 24.76 -23.04 0.02
C GLU A 528 25.32 -22.04 -1.00
N ASN A 529 25.53 -22.46 -2.25
CA ASN A 529 25.99 -21.57 -3.30
C ASN A 529 24.91 -20.51 -3.63
N SER A 530 23.66 -20.92 -3.75
CA SER A 530 22.54 -20.01 -4.00
C SER A 530 22.33 -19.04 -2.83
N VAL A 531 22.46 -19.52 -1.59
CA VAL A 531 22.39 -18.68 -0.38
C VAL A 531 23.53 -17.65 -0.35
N ASN A 532 24.77 -18.08 -0.67
CA ASN A 532 25.92 -17.20 -0.70
C ASN A 532 25.82 -16.13 -1.80
N GLU A 533 25.27 -16.48 -2.98
CA GLU A 533 24.98 -15.48 -4.03
C GLU A 533 23.90 -14.48 -3.58
N ALA A 534 22.87 -14.94 -2.90
CA ALA A 534 21.85 -14.06 -2.32
C ALA A 534 22.45 -13.10 -1.28
N LYS A 535 23.31 -13.59 -0.37
CA LYS A 535 24.04 -12.73 0.59
C LYS A 535 24.85 -11.65 -0.12
N LYS A 536 25.57 -12.01 -1.19
CA LYS A 536 26.35 -11.04 -1.99
C LYS A 536 25.48 -9.98 -2.66
N LEU A 537 24.29 -10.35 -3.14
CA LEU A 537 23.35 -9.39 -3.73
C LEU A 537 22.80 -8.42 -2.68
N LEU A 538 22.39 -8.95 -1.52
CA LEU A 538 21.94 -8.15 -0.37
C LEU A 538 23.02 -7.16 0.08
N GLN A 539 24.25 -7.61 0.24
CA GLN A 539 25.38 -6.72 0.59
C GLN A 539 25.65 -5.66 -0.47
N LYS A 540 25.56 -6.01 -1.77
CA LYS A 540 25.76 -5.04 -2.86
C LYS A 540 24.72 -3.92 -2.82
N ILE A 541 23.42 -4.27 -2.71
CA ILE A 541 22.36 -3.27 -2.69
C ILE A 541 22.44 -2.38 -1.44
N GLN A 542 22.74 -2.96 -0.28
CA GLN A 542 22.96 -2.22 0.98
C GLN A 542 24.13 -1.23 0.90
N ASN A 543 25.17 -1.57 0.16
CA ASN A 543 26.35 -0.73 -0.07
C ASN A 543 26.18 0.23 -1.27
N ASN A 544 24.97 0.55 -1.67
CA ASN A 544 24.64 1.44 -2.80
C ASN A 544 25.25 1.02 -4.15
N LYS A 545 25.54 -0.27 -4.33
CA LYS A 545 26.06 -0.82 -5.60
C LYS A 545 24.89 -1.31 -6.43
N LYS A 546 24.86 -0.92 -7.72
CA LYS A 546 23.85 -1.42 -8.65
C LYS A 546 23.97 -2.92 -8.84
N ILE A 547 22.83 -3.61 -8.73
CA ILE A 547 22.73 -5.05 -8.90
C ILE A 547 22.13 -5.41 -10.26
N LYS A 548 22.55 -6.55 -10.79
CA LYS A 548 21.95 -7.23 -11.94
C LYS A 548 21.92 -8.70 -11.61
N VAL A 549 20.79 -9.36 -11.80
CA VAL A 549 20.72 -10.82 -11.82
C VAL A 549 20.79 -11.22 -13.29
N LYS A 550 21.61 -12.23 -13.60
CA LYS A 550 21.51 -12.89 -14.89
C LYS A 550 20.15 -13.59 -14.91
N THR A 551 19.27 -13.20 -15.80
CA THR A 551 18.08 -13.97 -16.14
C THR A 551 18.60 -15.30 -16.67
N THR A 552 18.50 -16.35 -15.90
CA THR A 552 18.66 -17.71 -16.40
C THR A 552 17.40 -18.02 -17.23
N THR A 553 17.42 -17.55 -18.47
CA THR A 553 16.66 -18.18 -19.55
C THR A 553 17.54 -19.33 -20.04
N GLU A 554 17.36 -20.51 -19.46
CA GLU A 554 17.67 -21.82 -20.05
C GLU A 554 16.77 -22.87 -19.40
#